data_bcd569ac85be1385254f3b2261b846fd
#
_entry.id   bcd569ac85be1385254f3b2261b846fd
#
_cell.length_a   1.000
_cell.length_b   1.000
_cell.length_c   1.000
_cell.angle_alpha   90.00
_cell.angle_beta   90.00
_cell.angle_gamma   90.00
#
_symmetry.space_group_name_H-M   'P 1'
#
loop_
_entity.id
_entity.type
_entity.pdbx_description
1 polymer ?
#
loop_
_entity_poly.entity_id
_entity_poly.type
_entity_poly.pdbx_seq_one_letter_code
_entity_poly.pdbx_strand_id
1 'polypeptide(L)'
;MRKRLYAIICCLLLLVQPLAAKAVEKGFTVFHGDRKMQRVAVTVDDCYNIARVQEILDLCDREDVPVTFFVIGKALKRKDGETWRRAVDMGCEIGNHTWSHRNMGRMSGKSIRQSLQNTQKKLNELLGFDYPMQVMRPPMGKLARNPKHMSDMVVVEAIEQAGYAHAVRWDVSQTDPDEALKETQNGSILLYHARARDVRCLQKLIPELKKAGYRLVTVSELLDLEEQDGEVQKRRQRQWLVQEEAENNNDS
;
A
#
# COMPACT_ATOMS: atom_id res chain seq x y z
N MET A 1 61.84 -44.66 -1.17
CA MET A 1 60.96 -44.11 -2.20
C MET A 1 59.55 -43.91 -1.61
N ARG A 2 59.19 -42.69 -1.19
CA ARG A 2 57.92 -42.38 -0.58
C ARG A 2 57.02 -41.73 -1.64
N LYS A 3 55.95 -42.40 -2.07
CA LYS A 3 54.94 -41.87 -2.94
C LYS A 3 53.96 -41.02 -2.10
N ARG A 4 53.94 -39.72 -2.36
CA ARG A 4 52.94 -38.79 -1.76
C ARG A 4 51.66 -38.87 -2.59
N LEU A 5 50.58 -39.30 -1.96
CA LEU A 5 49.23 -39.31 -2.45
C LEU A 5 48.65 -37.91 -2.21
N TYR A 6 48.39 -37.13 -3.26
CA TYR A 6 47.66 -35.87 -3.14
C TYR A 6 46.18 -36.17 -3.30
N ALA A 7 45.46 -36.06 -2.20
CA ALA A 7 43.99 -36.06 -2.21
C ALA A 7 43.51 -34.73 -2.73
N ILE A 8 42.87 -34.72 -3.91
CA ILE A 8 42.17 -33.55 -4.44
C ILE A 8 40.81 -33.49 -3.77
N ILE A 9 40.68 -32.58 -2.81
CA ILE A 9 39.37 -32.22 -2.23
C ILE A 9 38.69 -31.27 -3.21
N CYS A 10 37.76 -31.79 -4.01
CA CYS A 10 36.87 -31.02 -4.84
C CYS A 10 35.77 -30.39 -3.91
N CYS A 11 36.01 -29.16 -3.46
CA CYS A 11 34.94 -28.36 -2.83
C CYS A 11 33.89 -28.02 -3.88
N LEU A 12 32.81 -28.77 -3.91
CA LEU A 12 31.56 -28.37 -4.58
C LEU A 12 30.97 -27.17 -3.84
N LEU A 13 31.37 -25.98 -4.23
CA LEU A 13 30.65 -24.74 -3.90
C LEU A 13 29.30 -24.77 -4.63
N LEU A 14 28.27 -25.29 -4.00
CA LEU A 14 26.89 -25.05 -4.39
C LEU A 14 26.64 -23.54 -4.27
N LEU A 15 26.81 -22.83 -5.38
CA LEU A 15 26.30 -21.48 -5.55
C LEU A 15 24.76 -21.56 -5.45
N VAL A 16 24.25 -21.43 -4.22
CA VAL A 16 22.85 -21.06 -4.01
C VAL A 16 22.72 -19.63 -4.55
N GLN A 17 22.42 -19.52 -5.82
CA GLN A 17 21.95 -18.25 -6.36
C GLN A 17 20.65 -17.95 -5.66
N PRO A 18 20.48 -16.78 -5.00
CA PRO A 18 19.16 -16.37 -4.57
C PRO A 18 18.30 -16.33 -5.83
N LEU A 19 17.19 -17.04 -5.79
CA LEU A 19 16.15 -16.94 -6.80
C LEU A 19 15.63 -15.49 -6.68
N ALA A 20 16.32 -14.56 -7.34
CA ALA A 20 15.78 -13.23 -7.57
C ALA A 20 14.49 -13.47 -8.34
N ALA A 21 13.36 -13.39 -7.64
CA ALA A 21 12.06 -13.34 -8.28
C ALA A 21 12.20 -12.27 -9.36
N LYS A 22 12.10 -12.64 -10.63
CA LYS A 22 12.04 -11.70 -11.74
C LYS A 22 10.84 -10.83 -11.44
N ALA A 23 11.06 -9.67 -10.86
CA ALA A 23 10.05 -8.61 -10.82
C ALA A 23 9.60 -8.47 -12.28
N VAL A 24 8.34 -8.73 -12.54
CA VAL A 24 7.74 -8.40 -13.83
C VAL A 24 8.06 -6.92 -14.01
N GLU A 25 8.69 -6.55 -15.14
CA GLU A 25 8.95 -5.14 -15.48
C GLU A 25 7.58 -4.44 -15.52
N LYS A 26 7.12 -3.98 -14.35
CA LYS A 26 5.88 -3.23 -14.22
C LYS A 26 6.17 -1.84 -14.77
N GLY A 27 5.37 -1.40 -15.71
CA GLY A 27 5.43 -0.01 -16.19
C GLY A 27 5.29 0.95 -14.99
N PHE A 28 5.76 2.19 -15.14
CA PHE A 28 5.67 3.21 -14.09
C PHE A 28 4.24 3.38 -13.55
N THR A 29 3.22 3.30 -14.41
CA THR A 29 1.81 3.34 -14.01
C THR A 29 1.25 1.92 -13.91
N VAL A 30 0.75 1.55 -12.74
CA VAL A 30 0.14 0.24 -12.50
C VAL A 30 -1.35 0.37 -12.24
N PHE A 31 -2.13 -0.52 -12.84
CA PHE A 31 -3.61 -0.57 -12.73
C PHE A 31 -4.07 -1.80 -11.95
N HIS A 32 -3.25 -2.83 -11.89
CA HIS A 32 -3.51 -4.10 -11.24
C HIS A 32 -2.19 -4.82 -10.91
N GLY A 33 -2.23 -5.82 -10.05
CA GLY A 33 -1.13 -6.74 -9.78
C GLY A 33 -1.06 -7.91 -10.77
N ASP A 34 -0.42 -9.01 -10.36
CA ASP A 34 -0.31 -10.22 -11.18
C ASP A 34 -1.67 -10.92 -11.30
N ARG A 35 -2.11 -11.15 -12.55
CA ARG A 35 -3.37 -11.85 -12.88
C ARG A 35 -3.35 -13.35 -12.59
N LYS A 36 -2.20 -13.91 -12.28
CA LYS A 36 -2.06 -15.33 -11.91
C LYS A 36 -2.38 -15.60 -10.45
N MET A 37 -2.31 -14.56 -9.61
CA MET A 37 -2.51 -14.67 -8.17
C MET A 37 -3.93 -14.24 -7.78
N GLN A 38 -4.67 -15.10 -7.08
CA GLN A 38 -6.02 -14.80 -6.60
C GLN A 38 -5.98 -13.85 -5.38
N ARG A 39 -5.39 -12.67 -5.60
CA ARG A 39 -5.25 -11.57 -4.65
C ARG A 39 -5.90 -10.33 -5.21
N VAL A 40 -6.45 -9.48 -4.35
CA VAL A 40 -7.00 -8.16 -4.72
C VAL A 40 -6.65 -7.13 -3.65
N ALA A 41 -6.51 -5.85 -4.03
CA ALA A 41 -6.32 -4.76 -3.09
C ALA A 41 -7.54 -3.83 -3.10
N VAL A 42 -8.20 -3.70 -1.95
CA VAL A 42 -9.20 -2.67 -1.71
C VAL A 42 -8.48 -1.39 -1.29
N THR A 43 -8.77 -0.29 -1.97
CA THR A 43 -8.12 0.99 -1.70
C THR A 43 -9.12 2.09 -1.41
N VAL A 44 -8.75 3.02 -0.53
CA VAL A 44 -9.61 4.12 -0.07
C VAL A 44 -8.86 5.45 -0.23
N ASP A 45 -9.34 6.30 -1.13
CA ASP A 45 -8.71 7.59 -1.42
C ASP A 45 -9.26 8.74 -0.55
N ASP A 46 -8.53 9.85 -0.55
CA ASP A 46 -8.83 11.14 0.08
C ASP A 46 -8.79 11.15 1.61
N CYS A 47 -9.60 10.34 2.27
CA CYS A 47 -9.68 10.17 3.72
C CYS A 47 -10.00 11.46 4.51
N TYR A 48 -10.77 12.40 3.94
CA TYR A 48 -11.18 13.63 4.64
C TYR A 48 -12.11 13.39 5.83
N ASN A 49 -12.93 12.35 5.76
CA ASN A 49 -13.91 12.02 6.78
C ASN A 49 -13.40 10.89 7.68
N ILE A 50 -12.80 11.27 8.81
CA ILE A 50 -12.19 10.32 9.74
C ILE A 50 -13.20 9.32 10.32
N ALA A 51 -14.46 9.73 10.55
CA ALA A 51 -15.48 8.80 11.03
C ALA A 51 -15.75 7.67 10.02
N ARG A 52 -15.69 7.97 8.72
CA ARG A 52 -15.81 6.93 7.68
C ARG A 52 -14.57 6.05 7.59
N VAL A 53 -13.39 6.61 7.84
CA VAL A 53 -12.17 5.81 7.97
C VAL A 53 -12.30 4.83 9.14
N GLN A 54 -12.81 5.26 10.29
CA GLN A 54 -13.04 4.40 11.44
C GLN A 54 -14.05 3.28 11.13
N GLU A 55 -15.17 3.58 10.45
CA GLU A 55 -16.13 2.56 10.01
C GLU A 55 -15.49 1.52 9.07
N ILE A 56 -14.57 1.94 8.19
CA ILE A 56 -13.82 1.03 7.33
C ILE A 56 -12.84 0.19 8.16
N LEU A 57 -12.16 0.77 9.14
CA LEU A 57 -11.28 0.02 10.05
C LEU A 57 -12.05 -1.00 10.88
N ASP A 58 -13.24 -0.65 11.36
CA ASP A 58 -14.12 -1.60 12.08
C ASP A 58 -14.57 -2.75 11.17
N LEU A 59 -14.76 -2.48 9.88
CA LEU A 59 -15.04 -3.52 8.88
C LEU A 59 -13.80 -4.40 8.65
N CYS A 60 -12.62 -3.80 8.50
CA CYS A 60 -11.35 -4.52 8.32
C CYS A 60 -11.06 -5.46 9.50
N ASP A 61 -11.28 -4.97 10.73
CA ASP A 61 -11.13 -5.73 11.97
C ASP A 61 -12.08 -6.96 11.99
N ARG A 62 -13.35 -6.72 11.74
CA ARG A 62 -14.37 -7.78 11.72
C ARG A 62 -14.12 -8.84 10.66
N GLU A 63 -13.62 -8.43 9.50
CA GLU A 63 -13.38 -9.33 8.37
C GLU A 63 -11.96 -9.91 8.35
N ASP A 64 -11.07 -9.44 9.22
CA ASP A 64 -9.64 -9.81 9.25
C ASP A 64 -8.97 -9.60 7.88
N VAL A 65 -9.08 -8.38 7.36
CA VAL A 65 -8.52 -8.01 6.05
C VAL A 65 -7.86 -6.62 6.09
N PRO A 66 -6.73 -6.42 5.42
CA PRO A 66 -6.14 -5.10 5.25
C PRO A 66 -6.78 -4.34 4.08
N VAL A 67 -6.65 -3.02 4.11
CA VAL A 67 -6.90 -2.12 2.98
C VAL A 67 -5.74 -1.13 2.84
N THR A 68 -5.63 -0.48 1.67
CA THR A 68 -4.65 0.61 1.48
C THR A 68 -5.38 1.95 1.44
N PHE A 69 -5.01 2.85 2.35
CA PHE A 69 -5.51 4.23 2.39
C PHE A 69 -4.56 5.17 1.67
N PHE A 70 -4.98 5.83 0.59
CA PHE A 70 -4.23 6.89 -0.06
C PHE A 70 -4.63 8.24 0.54
N VAL A 71 -3.80 8.78 1.45
CA VAL A 71 -4.14 9.94 2.26
C VAL A 71 -3.66 11.26 1.65
N ILE A 72 -4.50 12.28 1.75
CA ILE A 72 -4.13 13.66 1.41
C ILE A 72 -3.47 14.30 2.64
N GLY A 73 -2.25 14.83 2.50
CA GLY A 73 -1.51 15.40 3.63
C GLY A 73 -2.27 16.47 4.41
N LYS A 74 -3.02 17.36 3.72
CA LYS A 74 -3.89 18.36 4.37
C LYS A 74 -5.07 17.78 5.14
N ALA A 75 -5.49 16.56 4.84
CA ALA A 75 -6.57 15.87 5.55
C ALA A 75 -6.10 15.29 6.89
N LEU A 76 -4.80 15.02 7.06
CA LEU A 76 -4.21 14.48 8.27
C LEU A 76 -4.22 15.50 9.42
N LYS A 77 -5.07 15.30 10.41
CA LYS A 77 -5.22 16.19 11.58
C LYS A 77 -4.61 15.53 12.81
N ARG A 78 -3.93 16.32 13.65
CA ARG A 78 -3.27 15.83 14.86
C ARG A 78 -4.19 15.01 15.78
N LYS A 79 -5.45 15.41 15.91
CA LYS A 79 -6.45 14.71 16.72
C LYS A 79 -6.81 13.32 16.21
N ASP A 80 -6.49 13.00 14.94
CA ASP A 80 -6.84 11.73 14.29
C ASP A 80 -5.68 10.72 14.32
N GLY A 81 -4.60 11.03 15.05
CA GLY A 81 -3.37 10.22 15.09
C GLY A 81 -3.61 8.79 15.56
N GLU A 82 -4.49 8.61 16.53
CA GLU A 82 -4.85 7.30 17.08
C GLU A 82 -5.52 6.40 16.03
N THR A 83 -6.42 6.97 15.22
CA THR A 83 -7.06 6.24 14.10
C THR A 83 -6.03 5.74 13.08
N TRP A 84 -5.02 6.56 12.77
CA TRP A 84 -3.99 6.17 11.81
C TRP A 84 -2.98 5.17 12.38
N ARG A 85 -2.66 5.26 13.69
CA ARG A 85 -1.88 4.21 14.37
C ARG A 85 -2.64 2.88 14.35
N ARG A 86 -3.93 2.88 14.71
CA ARG A 86 -4.80 1.69 14.61
C ARG A 86 -4.77 1.09 13.20
N ALA A 87 -4.84 1.91 12.15
CA ALA A 87 -4.77 1.41 10.77
C ALA A 87 -3.47 0.65 10.51
N VAL A 88 -2.33 1.19 10.95
CA VAL A 88 -1.01 0.54 10.80
C VAL A 88 -0.94 -0.76 11.63
N ASP A 89 -1.41 -0.73 12.88
CA ASP A 89 -1.38 -1.88 13.79
C ASP A 89 -2.24 -3.05 13.26
N MET A 90 -3.33 -2.74 12.57
CA MET A 90 -4.22 -3.72 11.92
C MET A 90 -3.68 -4.27 10.58
N GLY A 91 -2.50 -3.85 10.14
CA GLY A 91 -1.95 -4.29 8.86
C GLY A 91 -2.44 -3.52 7.64
N CYS A 92 -3.24 -2.47 7.81
CA CYS A 92 -3.59 -1.59 6.71
C CYS A 92 -2.36 -0.79 6.25
N GLU A 93 -2.30 -0.50 4.96
CA GLU A 93 -1.25 0.32 4.36
C GLU A 93 -1.71 1.78 4.23
N ILE A 94 -0.78 2.70 4.43
CA ILE A 94 -1.00 4.12 4.18
C ILE A 94 -0.10 4.55 3.02
N GLY A 95 -0.72 4.94 1.91
CA GLY A 95 -0.07 5.46 0.71
C GLY A 95 -0.26 6.96 0.55
N ASN A 96 0.57 7.56 -0.31
CA ASN A 96 0.61 9.00 -0.53
C ASN A 96 -0.39 9.44 -1.61
N HIS A 97 -1.29 10.38 -1.28
CA HIS A 97 -2.22 10.99 -2.25
C HIS A 97 -1.97 12.48 -2.45
N THR A 98 -0.71 12.90 -2.33
CA THR A 98 -0.23 14.28 -2.39
C THR A 98 -0.69 15.16 -1.22
N TRP A 99 -0.15 16.38 -1.14
CA TRP A 99 -0.47 17.31 -0.06
C TRP A 99 -1.90 17.87 -0.11
N SER A 100 -2.41 18.17 -1.31
CA SER A 100 -3.65 18.95 -1.47
C SER A 100 -4.51 18.53 -2.68
N HIS A 101 -4.33 17.32 -3.19
CA HIS A 101 -5.11 16.74 -4.28
C HIS A 101 -5.13 17.59 -5.57
N ARG A 102 -4.01 18.28 -5.88
CA ARG A 102 -3.88 19.04 -7.12
C ARG A 102 -3.48 18.14 -8.28
N ASN A 103 -4.00 18.44 -9.48
CA ASN A 103 -3.57 17.76 -10.70
C ASN A 103 -2.06 17.93 -10.93
N MET A 104 -1.32 16.83 -10.85
CA MET A 104 0.13 16.80 -10.95
C MET A 104 0.64 17.24 -12.33
N GLY A 105 -0.08 16.96 -13.41
CA GLY A 105 0.25 17.44 -14.76
C GLY A 105 0.23 18.96 -14.92
N ARG A 106 -0.26 19.71 -13.91
CA ARG A 106 -0.24 21.19 -13.86
C ARG A 106 0.73 21.74 -12.83
N MET A 107 1.61 20.92 -12.29
CA MET A 107 2.58 21.29 -11.27
C MET A 107 4.01 21.21 -11.85
N SER A 108 4.94 21.99 -11.29
CA SER A 108 6.36 21.79 -11.55
C SER A 108 6.88 20.55 -10.80
N GLY A 109 7.93 19.89 -11.30
CA GLY A 109 8.55 18.76 -10.63
C GLY A 109 8.95 19.06 -9.19
N LYS A 110 9.49 20.26 -8.91
CA LYS A 110 9.78 20.72 -7.54
C LYS A 110 8.54 20.72 -6.66
N SER A 111 7.41 21.25 -7.16
CA SER A 111 6.15 21.30 -6.39
C SER A 111 5.56 19.93 -6.16
N ILE A 112 5.72 18.98 -7.10
CA ILE A 112 5.30 17.59 -6.95
C ILE A 112 6.10 16.93 -5.82
N ARG A 113 7.43 16.97 -5.88
CA ARG A 113 8.29 16.41 -4.83
C ARG A 113 7.96 16.97 -3.45
N GLN A 114 7.86 18.30 -3.33
CA GLN A 114 7.51 18.95 -2.08
C GLN A 114 6.15 18.50 -1.54
N SER A 115 5.17 18.31 -2.43
CA SER A 115 3.84 17.83 -2.07
C SER A 115 3.88 16.41 -1.50
N LEU A 116 4.64 15.51 -2.12
CA LEU A 116 4.81 14.13 -1.66
C LEU A 116 5.58 14.05 -0.34
N GLN A 117 6.70 14.80 -0.23
CA GLN A 117 7.53 14.87 0.97
C GLN A 117 6.78 15.46 2.17
N ASN A 118 5.99 16.53 1.95
CA ASN A 118 5.19 17.13 3.03
C ASN A 118 4.14 16.16 3.56
N THR A 119 3.53 15.35 2.68
CA THR A 119 2.55 14.33 3.09
C THR A 119 3.22 13.25 3.91
N GLN A 120 4.37 12.73 3.47
CA GLN A 120 5.18 11.75 4.20
C GLN A 120 5.57 12.28 5.59
N LYS A 121 6.13 13.49 5.64
CA LYS A 121 6.53 14.12 6.90
C LYS A 121 5.34 14.27 7.85
N LYS A 122 4.18 14.71 7.32
CA LYS A 122 2.97 14.90 8.11
C LYS A 122 2.46 13.59 8.71
N LEU A 123 2.52 12.49 7.96
CA LEU A 123 2.15 11.17 8.48
C LEU A 123 3.11 10.74 9.60
N ASN A 124 4.42 10.86 9.42
CA ASN A 124 5.42 10.51 10.43
C ASN A 124 5.22 11.28 11.73
N GLU A 125 4.96 12.61 11.64
CA GLU A 125 4.63 13.45 12.79
C GLU A 125 3.36 12.97 13.52
N LEU A 126 2.39 12.48 12.76
CA LEU A 126 1.11 12.02 13.30
C LEU A 126 1.22 10.67 14.00
N LEU A 127 1.98 9.76 13.41
CA LEU A 127 2.23 8.42 13.95
C LEU A 127 3.21 8.44 15.12
N GLY A 128 4.13 9.41 15.15
CA GLY A 128 5.22 9.50 16.13
C GLY A 128 6.43 8.61 15.81
N PHE A 129 6.47 8.03 14.62
CA PHE A 129 7.59 7.24 14.10
C PHE A 129 7.70 7.36 12.57
N ASP A 130 8.83 6.93 12.01
CA ASP A 130 9.04 6.89 10.57
C ASP A 130 8.27 5.72 9.95
N TYR A 131 7.29 6.05 9.14
CA TYR A 131 6.49 5.12 8.35
C TYR A 131 6.78 5.37 6.87
N PRO A 132 7.52 4.49 6.17
CA PRO A 132 7.79 4.66 4.75
C PRO A 132 6.51 4.40 3.94
N MET A 133 5.96 5.43 3.31
CA MET A 133 4.89 5.25 2.32
C MET A 133 5.52 4.67 1.04
N GLN A 134 5.26 3.41 0.75
CA GLN A 134 5.85 2.73 -0.42
C GLN A 134 5.12 3.02 -1.72
N VAL A 135 3.84 3.34 -1.63
CA VAL A 135 2.96 3.56 -2.77
C VAL A 135 2.42 4.98 -2.80
N MET A 136 2.25 5.50 -4.01
CA MET A 136 1.53 6.75 -4.22
C MET A 136 0.45 6.60 -5.29
N ARG A 137 -0.61 7.40 -5.15
CA ARG A 137 -1.66 7.51 -6.16
C ARG A 137 -1.78 8.96 -6.62
N PRO A 138 -1.68 9.23 -7.94
CA PRO A 138 -1.87 10.58 -8.45
C PRO A 138 -3.34 11.01 -8.30
N PRO A 139 -3.61 12.25 -7.84
CA PRO A 139 -4.96 12.78 -7.78
C PRO A 139 -5.70 12.64 -9.10
N MET A 140 -6.96 12.19 -9.05
CA MET A 140 -7.80 11.94 -10.23
C MET A 140 -7.19 10.91 -11.22
N GLY A 141 -6.18 10.15 -10.81
CA GLY A 141 -5.41 9.25 -11.68
C GLY A 141 -4.60 9.97 -12.78
N LYS A 142 -4.33 11.30 -12.65
CA LYS A 142 -3.74 12.11 -13.71
C LYS A 142 -2.25 12.37 -13.50
N LEU A 143 -1.45 11.96 -14.49
CA LEU A 143 0.01 12.15 -14.54
C LEU A 143 0.45 13.08 -15.68
N ALA A 144 -0.48 13.59 -16.50
CA ALA A 144 -0.19 14.46 -17.60
C ALA A 144 -1.09 15.70 -17.61
N ARG A 145 -0.55 16.79 -18.18
CA ARG A 145 -1.31 18.00 -18.45
C ARG A 145 -2.30 17.79 -19.60
N ASN A 146 -1.83 17.14 -20.68
CA ASN A 146 -2.64 16.80 -21.82
C ASN A 146 -3.37 15.47 -21.53
N PRO A 147 -4.72 15.43 -21.57
CA PRO A 147 -5.49 14.20 -21.30
C PRO A 147 -5.25 13.09 -22.34
N LYS A 148 -4.64 13.38 -23.49
CA LYS A 148 -4.26 12.38 -24.50
C LYS A 148 -2.98 11.64 -24.15
N HIS A 149 -2.19 12.14 -23.17
CA HIS A 149 -0.97 11.50 -22.72
C HIS A 149 -1.24 10.71 -21.44
N MET A 150 -0.63 9.55 -21.30
CA MET A 150 -0.68 8.75 -20.09
C MET A 150 0.04 9.46 -18.94
N SER A 151 1.23 9.99 -19.20
CA SER A 151 2.08 10.70 -18.25
C SER A 151 3.00 11.68 -18.94
N ASP A 152 3.37 12.75 -18.25
CA ASP A 152 4.43 13.67 -18.66
C ASP A 152 5.73 13.29 -17.92
N MET A 153 6.87 13.31 -18.63
CA MET A 153 8.18 12.93 -18.07
C MET A 153 8.53 13.70 -16.79
N VAL A 154 8.26 15.02 -16.77
CA VAL A 154 8.48 15.87 -15.56
C VAL A 154 7.71 15.34 -14.34
N VAL A 155 6.52 14.78 -14.54
CA VAL A 155 5.71 14.20 -13.45
C VAL A 155 6.30 12.87 -13.01
N VAL A 156 6.66 12.00 -13.95
CA VAL A 156 7.28 10.69 -13.68
C VAL A 156 8.57 10.88 -12.90
N GLU A 157 9.52 11.66 -13.43
CA GLU A 157 10.80 11.94 -12.77
C GLU A 157 10.65 12.54 -11.36
N ALA A 158 9.65 13.42 -11.19
CA ALA A 158 9.41 14.02 -9.87
C ALA A 158 8.88 13.01 -8.84
N ILE A 159 8.08 12.04 -9.26
CA ILE A 159 7.57 10.96 -8.40
C ILE A 159 8.70 9.99 -8.06
N GLU A 160 9.52 9.59 -9.03
CA GLU A 160 10.69 8.72 -8.82
C GLU A 160 11.72 9.38 -7.89
N GLN A 161 12.02 10.68 -8.10
CA GLN A 161 12.89 11.46 -7.22
C GLN A 161 12.33 11.65 -5.80
N ALA A 162 11.03 11.46 -5.60
CA ALA A 162 10.42 11.44 -4.28
C ALA A 162 10.43 10.03 -3.63
N GLY A 163 10.99 9.01 -4.32
CA GLY A 163 11.21 7.66 -3.81
C GLY A 163 10.13 6.65 -4.18
N TYR A 164 9.23 6.97 -5.11
CA TYR A 164 8.17 6.04 -5.53
C TYR A 164 8.49 5.40 -6.88
N ALA A 165 8.54 4.07 -6.91
CA ALA A 165 8.79 3.30 -8.13
C ALA A 165 7.60 3.27 -9.09
N HIS A 166 6.38 3.46 -8.56
CA HIS A 166 5.14 3.34 -9.32
C HIS A 166 4.12 4.41 -8.97
N ALA A 167 3.32 4.80 -9.96
CA ALA A 167 2.07 5.52 -9.78
C ALA A 167 0.91 4.52 -9.83
N VAL A 168 0.24 4.31 -8.70
CA VAL A 168 -0.82 3.31 -8.55
C VAL A 168 -2.14 3.90 -9.03
N ARG A 169 -2.82 3.21 -9.94
CA ARG A 169 -4.19 3.49 -10.37
C ARG A 169 -5.10 2.35 -9.93
N TRP A 170 -6.14 2.07 -10.67
CA TRP A 170 -7.15 1.04 -10.36
C TRP A 170 -7.76 0.51 -11.65
N ASP A 171 -8.36 -0.64 -11.60
CA ASP A 171 -9.13 -1.26 -12.69
C ASP A 171 -10.61 -1.48 -12.32
N VAL A 172 -10.98 -1.39 -11.03
CA VAL A 172 -12.37 -1.47 -10.59
C VAL A 172 -12.72 -0.24 -9.74
N SER A 173 -13.88 0.38 -9.99
CA SER A 173 -14.36 1.56 -9.22
C SER A 173 -15.90 1.60 -9.09
N GLN A 174 -16.55 0.45 -9.19
CA GLN A 174 -18.00 0.34 -9.01
C GLN A 174 -18.39 0.49 -7.55
N THR A 175 -19.48 1.20 -7.29
CA THR A 175 -20.05 1.39 -5.95
C THR A 175 -21.33 0.60 -5.71
N ASP A 176 -21.77 -0.15 -6.71
CA ASP A 176 -22.68 -1.28 -6.55
C ASP A 176 -21.83 -2.53 -6.24
N PRO A 177 -22.10 -3.27 -5.15
CA PRO A 177 -21.26 -4.39 -4.74
C PRO A 177 -21.31 -5.57 -5.70
N ASP A 178 -22.44 -5.83 -6.36
CA ASP A 178 -22.59 -6.95 -7.28
C ASP A 178 -21.84 -6.67 -8.60
N GLU A 179 -21.93 -5.45 -9.11
CA GLU A 179 -21.15 -5.03 -10.28
C GLU A 179 -19.64 -4.96 -9.96
N ALA A 180 -19.27 -4.49 -8.77
CA ALA A 180 -17.88 -4.48 -8.34
C ALA A 180 -17.29 -5.90 -8.28
N LEU A 181 -18.04 -6.86 -7.71
CA LEU A 181 -17.62 -8.26 -7.65
C LEU A 181 -17.45 -8.86 -9.05
N LYS A 182 -18.39 -8.59 -9.94
CA LYS A 182 -18.39 -9.07 -11.33
C LYS A 182 -17.21 -8.55 -12.16
N GLU A 183 -16.82 -7.28 -11.95
CA GLU A 183 -15.66 -6.68 -12.63
C GLU A 183 -14.32 -7.12 -12.01
N THR A 184 -14.33 -7.58 -10.77
CA THR A 184 -13.11 -7.96 -10.05
C THR A 184 -12.47 -9.21 -10.66
N GLN A 185 -11.17 -9.13 -10.89
CA GLN A 185 -10.33 -10.22 -11.40
C GLN A 185 -9.12 -10.42 -10.47
N ASN A 186 -8.40 -11.52 -10.66
CA ASN A 186 -7.12 -11.71 -10.00
C ASN A 186 -6.24 -10.47 -10.19
N GLY A 187 -5.62 -10.02 -9.12
CA GLY A 187 -4.74 -8.84 -9.14
C GLY A 187 -5.46 -7.49 -9.18
N SER A 188 -6.79 -7.42 -9.14
CA SER A 188 -7.51 -6.14 -9.22
C SER A 188 -7.17 -5.19 -8.07
N ILE A 189 -7.09 -3.90 -8.42
CA ILE A 189 -7.01 -2.78 -7.48
C ILE A 189 -8.36 -2.04 -7.53
N LEU A 190 -9.10 -2.08 -6.41
CA LEU A 190 -10.44 -1.51 -6.30
C LEU A 190 -10.37 -0.13 -5.64
N LEU A 191 -10.97 0.88 -6.26
CA LEU A 191 -11.00 2.26 -5.77
C LEU A 191 -12.31 2.60 -5.07
N TYR A 192 -12.20 3.06 -3.84
CA TYR A 192 -13.26 3.66 -3.03
C TYR A 192 -12.78 4.95 -2.37
N HIS A 193 -13.68 5.63 -1.66
CA HIS A 193 -13.37 6.82 -0.87
C HIS A 193 -14.01 6.69 0.52
N ALA A 194 -13.55 7.47 1.48
CA ALA A 194 -14.13 7.52 2.83
C ALA A 194 -15.50 8.26 2.82
N ARG A 195 -16.50 7.70 2.12
CA ARG A 195 -17.86 8.22 1.94
C ARG A 195 -18.90 7.19 2.33
N ALA A 196 -20.06 7.64 2.81
CA ALA A 196 -21.11 6.74 3.31
C ALA A 196 -21.57 5.69 2.26
N ARG A 197 -21.61 6.06 0.96
CA ARG A 197 -21.97 5.12 -0.12
C ARG A 197 -20.93 4.02 -0.28
N ASP A 198 -19.66 4.41 -0.27
CA ASP A 198 -18.54 3.49 -0.49
C ASP A 198 -18.38 2.55 0.69
N VAL A 199 -18.56 3.05 1.93
CA VAL A 199 -18.60 2.20 3.14
C VAL A 199 -19.70 1.13 3.05
N ARG A 200 -20.93 1.51 2.63
CA ARG A 200 -22.03 0.53 2.46
C ARG A 200 -21.73 -0.49 1.36
N CYS A 201 -21.06 -0.08 0.29
CA CYS A 201 -20.60 -1.01 -0.75
C CYS A 201 -19.59 -1.99 -0.17
N LEU A 202 -18.54 -1.50 0.51
CA LEU A 202 -17.48 -2.32 1.10
C LEU A 202 -18.01 -3.33 2.13
N GLN A 203 -19.01 -2.94 2.94
CA GLN A 203 -19.65 -3.82 3.93
C GLN A 203 -20.28 -5.08 3.30
N LYS A 204 -20.70 -5.00 2.04
CA LYS A 204 -21.25 -6.14 1.30
C LYS A 204 -20.18 -6.81 0.44
N LEU A 205 -19.34 -6.03 -0.21
CA LEU A 205 -18.37 -6.52 -1.18
C LEU A 205 -17.23 -7.34 -0.53
N ILE A 206 -16.68 -6.89 0.61
CA ILE A 206 -15.54 -7.56 1.23
C ILE A 206 -15.87 -9.02 1.60
N PRO A 207 -16.99 -9.33 2.27
CA PRO A 207 -17.39 -10.72 2.52
C PRO A 207 -17.56 -11.55 1.23
N GLU A 208 -18.13 -10.97 0.17
CA GLU A 208 -18.34 -11.68 -1.10
C GLU A 208 -17.02 -11.91 -1.85
N LEU A 209 -16.05 -10.99 -1.80
CA LEU A 209 -14.69 -11.22 -2.32
C LEU A 209 -14.01 -12.39 -1.61
N LYS A 210 -14.10 -12.46 -0.28
CA LYS A 210 -13.56 -13.58 0.50
C LYS A 210 -14.23 -14.89 0.12
N LYS A 211 -15.56 -14.91 0.01
CA LYS A 211 -16.35 -16.07 -0.39
C LYS A 211 -16.02 -16.55 -1.81
N ALA A 212 -15.69 -15.61 -2.72
CA ALA A 212 -15.20 -15.91 -4.07
C ALA A 212 -13.75 -16.43 -4.08
N GLY A 213 -13.08 -16.52 -2.91
CA GLY A 213 -11.74 -17.08 -2.75
C GLY A 213 -10.63 -16.06 -2.94
N TYR A 214 -10.92 -14.76 -3.06
CA TYR A 214 -9.89 -13.74 -3.11
C TYR A 214 -9.23 -13.52 -1.75
N ARG A 215 -7.90 -13.50 -1.72
CA ARG A 215 -7.13 -12.97 -0.60
C ARG A 215 -7.03 -11.45 -0.76
N LEU A 216 -7.58 -10.71 0.22
CA LEU A 216 -7.44 -9.26 0.27
C LEU A 216 -6.08 -8.91 0.87
N VAL A 217 -5.35 -8.04 0.18
CA VAL A 217 -3.97 -7.66 0.52
C VAL A 217 -3.77 -6.16 0.36
N THR A 218 -2.69 -5.62 0.89
CA THR A 218 -2.29 -4.23 0.61
C THR A 218 -1.81 -4.07 -0.83
N VAL A 219 -1.70 -2.83 -1.31
CA VAL A 219 -1.16 -2.57 -2.66
C VAL A 219 0.29 -2.97 -2.75
N SER A 220 1.11 -2.69 -1.72
CA SER A 220 2.51 -3.12 -1.70
C SER A 220 2.64 -4.63 -1.78
N GLU A 221 1.83 -5.39 -1.03
CA GLU A 221 1.80 -6.84 -1.11
C GLU A 221 1.30 -7.33 -2.48
N LEU A 222 0.26 -6.70 -3.04
CA LEU A 222 -0.26 -7.04 -4.37
C LEU A 222 0.80 -6.86 -5.48
N LEU A 223 1.68 -5.88 -5.31
CA LEU A 223 2.72 -5.53 -6.27
C LEU A 223 4.08 -6.17 -5.95
N ASP A 224 4.16 -7.00 -4.92
CA ASP A 224 5.39 -7.65 -4.44
C ASP A 224 6.51 -6.62 -4.11
N LEU A 225 6.13 -5.52 -3.42
CA LEU A 225 7.05 -4.47 -2.96
C LEU A 225 7.57 -4.72 -1.53
N GLU A 226 7.41 -5.91 -1.00
CA GLU A 226 7.51 -6.25 0.43
C GLU A 226 8.92 -6.17 1.02
N GLU A 227 9.98 -6.08 0.24
CA GLU A 227 11.36 -6.02 0.77
C GLU A 227 11.60 -4.82 1.72
N GLN A 228 10.76 -3.78 1.65
CA GLN A 228 10.83 -2.61 2.54
C GLN A 228 9.96 -2.74 3.80
N ASP A 229 9.02 -3.68 3.84
CA ASP A 229 8.06 -3.86 4.95
C ASP A 229 8.68 -4.45 6.23
N GLY A 230 9.87 -5.05 6.16
CA GLY A 230 10.50 -5.72 7.31
C GLY A 230 10.62 -4.85 8.57
N GLU A 231 10.79 -3.53 8.45
CA GLU A 231 10.86 -2.63 9.59
C GLU A 231 9.48 -2.29 10.18
N VAL A 232 8.44 -2.16 9.34
CA VAL A 232 7.06 -1.93 9.79
C VAL A 232 6.53 -3.17 10.51
N GLN A 233 6.74 -4.36 9.95
CA GLN A 233 6.36 -5.63 10.58
C GLN A 233 7.10 -5.88 11.90
N LYS A 234 8.41 -5.60 11.96
CA LYS A 234 9.18 -5.69 13.22
C LYS A 234 8.70 -4.71 14.29
N ARG A 235 8.20 -3.53 13.89
CA ARG A 235 7.61 -2.55 14.82
C ARG A 235 6.26 -3.02 15.33
N ARG A 236 5.37 -3.56 14.47
CA ARG A 236 4.09 -4.17 14.85
C ARG A 236 4.31 -5.30 15.87
N GLN A 237 5.23 -6.20 15.58
CA GLN A 237 5.53 -7.33 16.46
C GLN A 237 6.07 -6.86 17.82
N ARG A 238 6.91 -5.83 17.86
CA ARG A 238 7.39 -5.22 19.12
C ARG A 238 6.28 -4.53 19.90
N GLN A 239 5.37 -3.81 19.24
CA GLN A 239 4.24 -3.15 19.90
C GLN A 239 3.25 -4.16 20.47
N TRP A 240 2.97 -5.24 19.71
CA TRP A 240 2.12 -6.34 20.18
C TRP A 240 2.70 -7.01 21.44
N LEU A 241 3.98 -7.31 21.45
CA LEU A 241 4.66 -7.90 22.62
C LEU A 241 4.61 -6.97 23.85
N VAL A 242 4.77 -5.66 23.66
CA VAL A 242 4.66 -4.66 24.76
C VAL A 242 3.23 -4.56 25.31
N GLN A 243 2.22 -4.68 24.45
CA GLN A 243 0.82 -4.71 24.88
C GLN A 243 0.48 -5.98 25.66
N GLU A 244 0.91 -7.13 25.17
CA GLU A 244 0.72 -8.43 25.84
C GLU A 244 1.40 -8.47 27.21
N GLU A 245 2.61 -7.90 27.33
CA GLU A 245 3.30 -7.76 28.63
C GLU A 245 2.56 -6.80 29.58
N ALA A 246 1.97 -5.71 29.06
CA ALA A 246 1.21 -4.76 29.86
C ALA A 246 -0.11 -5.33 30.36
N GLU A 247 -0.80 -6.11 29.54
CA GLU A 247 -2.03 -6.82 29.91
C GLU A 247 -1.78 -7.91 30.95
N ASN A 248 -0.73 -8.70 30.77
CA ASN A 248 -0.34 -9.76 31.72
C ASN A 248 0.12 -9.22 33.10
N ASN A 249 0.66 -7.98 33.15
CA ASN A 249 1.05 -7.33 34.38
C ASN A 249 -0.11 -6.63 35.13
N ASN A 250 -1.25 -6.41 34.46
CA ASN A 250 -2.44 -5.84 35.08
C ASN A 250 -3.40 -6.91 35.67
N ASP A 251 -3.22 -8.18 35.32
CA ASP A 251 -4.00 -9.33 35.81
C ASP A 251 -3.31 -10.07 36.98
N SER A 252 -2.18 -9.54 37.46
CA SER A 252 -1.41 -10.07 38.61
C SER A 252 -1.44 -9.08 39.78
#